data_dbfabf16aff35674cf83ead77a9a28c9
#
_entry.id   dbfabf16aff35674cf83ead77a9a28c9
#
_cell.length_a   1.000
_cell.length_b   1.000
_cell.length_c   1.000
_cell.angle_alpha   90.00
_cell.angle_beta   90.00
_cell.angle_gamma   90.00
#
_symmetry.space_group_name_H-M   'P 1'
#
loop_
_entity.id
_entity.type
_entity.pdbx_description
1 polymer ?
#
loop_
_entity_poly.entity_id
_entity_poly.type
_entity_poly.pdbx_seq_one_letter_code
_entity_poly.pdbx_strand_id
1 'polypeptide(L)'
;MLKVSPDDNYLITTEKILSLIDQHASELALILLPGIQYYSGQLLDIPTITAHAHSKGLLIGWDLAHAAGNVELKLHDWDVDFACWCTYKYMNAGAGAIAGAFVHEKHGDSVKNKALRGWYGHDKSSRFLMDNRFRPTPGAQGFQLSNPSVVDLTCLSASLSVFNKTSMKDLRSKSLLLTAYAEFLLNGIAERTFDGSYPFEIITPSEPLRRGAQLSVLLREELMEEVSKALEADGIICDKRKPGCIRVAPAPLYNTFSDVWRFMQTFEKAVRPQVNAQQQQQSQSSEVEARL
;
A
#
# COMPACT_ATOMS: atom_id res chain seq x y z
N MET A 1 20.31 -11.16 -2.42
CA MET A 1 19.17 -10.23 -2.44
C MET A 1 19.63 -8.90 -1.88
N LEU A 2 19.55 -7.83 -2.67
CA LEU A 2 19.80 -6.45 -2.27
C LEU A 2 18.52 -5.85 -1.69
N LYS A 3 18.62 -5.17 -0.56
CA LYS A 3 17.48 -4.49 0.08
C LYS A 3 17.63 -2.98 -0.08
N VAL A 4 16.52 -2.30 -0.34
CA VAL A 4 16.44 -0.83 -0.30
C VAL A 4 15.84 -0.45 1.04
N SER A 5 16.61 0.26 1.86
CA SER A 5 16.15 0.73 3.18
C SER A 5 15.72 2.20 3.11
N PRO A 6 14.71 2.61 3.87
CA PRO A 6 14.34 4.02 3.96
C PRO A 6 15.43 4.84 4.64
N ASP A 7 15.32 6.15 4.50
CA ASP A 7 16.08 7.12 5.27
C ASP A 7 15.43 7.33 6.66
N ASP A 8 16.01 8.17 7.52
CA ASP A 8 15.53 8.41 8.90
C ASP A 8 14.08 8.95 8.95
N ASN A 9 13.59 9.52 7.84
CA ASN A 9 12.20 9.99 7.68
C ASN A 9 11.22 8.90 7.18
N TYR A 10 11.59 7.64 7.22
CA TYR A 10 10.80 6.48 6.75
C TYR A 10 10.51 6.44 5.25
N LEU A 11 11.11 7.31 4.45
CA LEU A 11 10.89 7.41 3.01
C LEU A 11 12.08 6.89 2.22
N ILE A 12 11.81 6.49 0.99
CA ILE A 12 12.81 6.07 0.01
C ILE A 12 12.74 7.04 -1.16
N THR A 13 13.81 7.79 -1.42
CA THR A 13 13.84 8.71 -2.56
C THR A 13 13.98 7.94 -3.87
N THR A 14 13.44 8.48 -4.95
CA THR A 14 13.61 7.90 -6.28
C THR A 14 15.09 7.85 -6.65
N GLU A 15 15.83 8.92 -6.37
CA GLU A 15 17.27 9.05 -6.63
C GLU A 15 18.08 7.94 -5.93
N LYS A 16 17.72 7.58 -4.70
CA LYS A 16 18.35 6.46 -3.98
C LYS A 16 18.12 5.13 -4.69
N ILE A 17 16.90 4.88 -5.18
CA ILE A 17 16.60 3.67 -5.93
C ILE A 17 17.40 3.63 -7.23
N LEU A 18 17.41 4.73 -8.00
CA LEU A 18 18.16 4.82 -9.26
C LEU A 18 19.67 4.63 -9.03
N SER A 19 20.22 5.24 -8.01
CA SER A 19 21.64 5.09 -7.64
C SER A 19 21.99 3.64 -7.29
N LEU A 20 21.14 2.94 -6.53
CA LEU A 20 21.35 1.52 -6.21
C LEU A 20 21.26 0.62 -7.46
N ILE A 21 20.36 0.93 -8.38
CA ILE A 21 20.29 0.23 -9.67
C ILE A 21 21.60 0.44 -10.46
N ASP A 22 22.09 1.68 -10.54
CA ASP A 22 23.33 1.98 -11.23
C ASP A 22 24.54 1.26 -10.65
N GLN A 23 24.65 1.23 -9.33
CA GLN A 23 25.77 0.59 -8.61
C GLN A 23 25.81 -0.93 -8.79
N HIS A 24 24.63 -1.57 -8.94
CA HIS A 24 24.49 -3.01 -8.93
C HIS A 24 23.96 -3.61 -10.25
N ALA A 25 23.86 -2.81 -11.32
CA ALA A 25 23.24 -3.25 -12.58
C ALA A 25 23.85 -4.56 -13.13
N SER A 26 25.17 -4.76 -12.99
CA SER A 26 25.85 -5.97 -13.48
C SER A 26 25.55 -7.23 -12.65
N GLU A 27 25.02 -7.08 -11.44
CA GLU A 27 24.74 -8.19 -10.51
C GLU A 27 23.24 -8.51 -10.42
N LEU A 28 22.38 -7.56 -10.84
CA LEU A 28 20.93 -7.69 -10.74
C LEU A 28 20.37 -8.50 -11.91
N ALA A 29 19.56 -9.50 -11.60
CA ALA A 29 18.78 -10.24 -12.57
C ALA A 29 17.34 -9.72 -12.68
N LEU A 30 16.82 -9.16 -11.58
CA LEU A 30 15.43 -8.72 -11.44
C LEU A 30 15.33 -7.66 -10.34
N ILE A 31 14.52 -6.66 -10.58
CA ILE A 31 14.09 -5.69 -9.59
C ILE A 31 12.64 -5.98 -9.22
N LEU A 32 12.33 -6.03 -7.91
CA LEU A 32 10.95 -6.15 -7.41
C LEU A 32 10.74 -5.13 -6.30
N LEU A 33 9.85 -4.18 -6.52
CA LEU A 33 9.55 -3.10 -5.60
C LEU A 33 8.04 -3.00 -5.34
N PRO A 34 7.61 -2.48 -4.17
CA PRO A 34 6.21 -2.15 -3.95
C PRO A 34 5.84 -0.87 -4.70
N GLY A 35 4.66 -0.83 -5.34
CA GLY A 35 4.14 0.42 -5.91
C GLY A 35 3.80 1.42 -4.81
N ILE A 36 3.14 0.95 -3.73
CA ILE A 36 2.96 1.71 -2.49
C ILE A 36 3.58 0.92 -1.34
N GLN A 37 4.48 1.58 -0.61
CA GLN A 37 5.11 0.99 0.56
C GLN A 37 4.10 0.87 1.71
N TYR A 38 3.90 -0.34 2.22
CA TYR A 38 2.80 -0.64 3.14
C TYR A 38 2.89 0.08 4.49
N TYR A 39 4.10 0.38 4.99
CA TYR A 39 4.30 0.99 6.29
C TYR A 39 4.12 2.50 6.23
N SER A 40 4.86 3.19 5.36
CA SER A 40 4.80 4.65 5.22
C SER A 40 3.63 5.15 4.36
N GLY A 41 3.04 4.30 3.51
CA GLY A 41 2.04 4.74 2.52
C GLY A 41 2.63 5.47 1.31
N GLN A 42 3.95 5.52 1.19
CA GLN A 42 4.63 6.16 0.07
C GLN A 42 4.35 5.46 -1.25
N LEU A 43 3.88 6.20 -2.25
CA LEU A 43 3.79 5.78 -3.65
C LEU A 43 5.15 6.07 -4.31
N LEU A 44 5.78 5.03 -4.85
CA LEU A 44 7.02 5.15 -5.60
C LEU A 44 6.75 5.62 -7.04
N ASP A 45 7.73 6.27 -7.65
CA ASP A 45 7.66 6.72 -9.05
C ASP A 45 7.86 5.54 -10.00
N ILE A 46 6.77 4.77 -10.20
CA ILE A 46 6.77 3.55 -11.03
C ILE A 46 7.32 3.81 -12.42
N PRO A 47 6.85 4.81 -13.20
CA PRO A 47 7.33 5.02 -14.57
C PRO A 47 8.81 5.37 -14.63
N THR A 48 9.29 6.29 -13.78
CA THR A 48 10.71 6.70 -13.79
C THR A 48 11.63 5.55 -13.41
N ILE A 49 11.30 4.79 -12.37
CA ILE A 49 12.12 3.66 -11.93
C ILE A 49 12.11 2.54 -12.97
N THR A 50 10.95 2.26 -13.60
CA THR A 50 10.84 1.25 -14.66
C THR A 50 11.70 1.61 -15.85
N ALA A 51 11.59 2.85 -16.36
CA ALA A 51 12.40 3.32 -17.49
C ALA A 51 13.90 3.26 -17.19
N HIS A 52 14.29 3.62 -15.96
CA HIS A 52 15.70 3.54 -15.55
C HIS A 52 16.21 2.10 -15.50
N ALA A 53 15.44 1.17 -14.93
CA ALA A 53 15.79 -0.25 -14.91
C ALA A 53 16.00 -0.80 -16.34
N HIS A 54 15.10 -0.45 -17.26
CA HIS A 54 15.22 -0.85 -18.68
C HIS A 54 16.44 -0.24 -19.37
N SER A 55 16.82 1.00 -19.04
CA SER A 55 18.06 1.61 -19.57
C SER A 55 19.33 0.83 -19.21
N LYS A 56 19.26 0.00 -18.16
CA LYS A 56 20.33 -0.91 -17.72
C LYS A 56 20.15 -2.36 -18.19
N GLY A 57 19.12 -2.62 -19.01
CA GLY A 57 18.78 -3.96 -19.49
C GLY A 57 18.19 -4.89 -18.43
N LEU A 58 17.65 -4.35 -17.35
CA LEU A 58 17.11 -5.11 -16.23
C LEU A 58 15.59 -5.28 -16.34
N LEU A 59 15.09 -6.45 -15.91
CA LEU A 59 13.67 -6.69 -15.74
C LEU A 59 13.18 -6.09 -14.42
N ILE A 60 11.97 -5.53 -14.42
CA ILE A 60 11.36 -4.96 -13.23
C ILE A 60 9.91 -5.42 -13.04
N GLY A 61 9.61 -5.92 -11.84
CA GLY A 61 8.26 -6.26 -11.38
C GLY A 61 7.79 -5.35 -10.25
N TRP A 62 6.48 -5.25 -10.12
CA TRP A 62 5.87 -4.42 -9.08
C TRP A 62 4.89 -5.21 -8.22
N ASP A 63 5.08 -5.14 -6.90
CA ASP A 63 4.04 -5.51 -5.93
C ASP A 63 3.05 -4.35 -5.79
N LEU A 64 1.87 -4.53 -6.36
CA LEU A 64 0.81 -3.51 -6.37
C LEU A 64 -0.28 -3.77 -5.33
N ALA A 65 -0.01 -4.60 -4.31
CA ALA A 65 -0.99 -4.97 -3.29
C ALA A 65 -1.65 -3.77 -2.60
N HIS A 66 -0.93 -2.66 -2.43
CA HIS A 66 -1.48 -1.42 -1.87
C HIS A 66 -1.83 -0.36 -2.93
N ALA A 67 -1.51 -0.59 -4.20
CA ALA A 67 -1.74 0.36 -5.28
C ALA A 67 -3.01 0.05 -6.10
N ALA A 68 -3.29 -1.24 -6.38
CA ALA A 68 -4.47 -1.65 -7.13
C ALA A 68 -5.77 -1.24 -6.41
N GLY A 69 -6.64 -0.53 -7.10
CA GLY A 69 -7.88 0.04 -6.54
C GLY A 69 -7.69 1.31 -5.68
N ASN A 70 -6.46 1.79 -5.50
CA ASN A 70 -6.10 2.95 -4.68
C ASN A 70 -5.62 4.14 -5.51
N VAL A 71 -4.77 3.87 -6.50
CA VAL A 71 -4.22 4.88 -7.42
C VAL A 71 -4.41 4.44 -8.86
N GLU A 72 -4.32 5.40 -9.79
CA GLU A 72 -4.34 5.08 -11.21
C GLU A 72 -3.05 4.35 -11.61
N LEU A 73 -3.20 3.27 -12.37
CA LEU A 73 -2.10 2.43 -12.84
C LEU A 73 -2.17 2.33 -14.37
N LYS A 74 -1.05 2.59 -15.04
CA LYS A 74 -0.90 2.52 -16.49
C LYS A 74 0.26 1.58 -16.85
N LEU A 75 0.15 0.31 -16.43
CA LEU A 75 1.25 -0.65 -16.45
C LEU A 75 1.80 -0.88 -17.86
N HIS A 76 0.93 -0.92 -18.87
CA HIS A 76 1.33 -1.04 -20.26
C HIS A 76 2.07 0.22 -20.75
N ASP A 77 1.50 1.41 -20.51
CA ASP A 77 2.10 2.68 -20.95
C ASP A 77 3.43 2.98 -20.25
N TRP A 78 3.60 2.47 -19.03
CA TRP A 78 4.84 2.57 -18.25
C TRP A 78 5.85 1.47 -18.58
N ASP A 79 5.54 0.61 -19.54
CA ASP A 79 6.38 -0.51 -19.98
C ASP A 79 6.77 -1.49 -18.85
N VAL A 80 5.94 -1.65 -17.82
CA VAL A 80 6.17 -2.56 -16.70
C VAL A 80 6.25 -4.01 -17.22
N ASP A 81 7.27 -4.77 -16.82
CA ASP A 81 7.43 -6.15 -17.29
C ASP A 81 6.35 -7.08 -16.72
N PHE A 82 6.17 -7.03 -15.39
CA PHE A 82 5.10 -7.75 -14.72
C PHE A 82 4.71 -7.06 -13.40
N ALA A 83 3.51 -7.35 -12.93
CA ALA A 83 3.04 -6.91 -11.63
C ALA A 83 2.09 -7.94 -11.02
N CYS A 84 1.96 -7.91 -9.68
CA CYS A 84 1.00 -8.73 -8.96
C CYS A 84 0.36 -7.93 -7.83
N TRP A 85 -0.88 -8.29 -7.48
CA TRP A 85 -1.61 -7.65 -6.39
C TRP A 85 -2.66 -8.57 -5.78
N CYS A 86 -3.00 -8.33 -4.53
CA CYS A 86 -4.19 -8.91 -3.90
C CYS A 86 -5.42 -8.05 -4.20
N THR A 87 -6.60 -8.66 -4.16
CA THR A 87 -7.87 -7.97 -4.43
C THR A 87 -8.67 -7.66 -3.18
N TYR A 88 -8.23 -8.16 -2.02
CA TYR A 88 -8.95 -7.99 -0.75
C TYR A 88 -8.65 -6.68 -0.02
N LYS A 89 -7.68 -5.87 -0.50
CA LYS A 89 -7.38 -4.54 0.07
C LYS A 89 -8.28 -3.47 -0.57
N TYR A 90 -7.71 -2.53 -1.30
CA TYR A 90 -8.44 -1.40 -1.89
C TYR A 90 -9.44 -1.79 -2.98
N MET A 91 -9.32 -2.99 -3.56
CA MET A 91 -10.34 -3.52 -4.47
C MET A 91 -11.55 -4.14 -3.75
N ASN A 92 -11.52 -4.30 -2.43
CA ASN A 92 -12.65 -4.72 -1.60
C ASN A 92 -13.32 -6.06 -1.98
N ALA A 93 -12.57 -7.00 -2.54
CA ALA A 93 -13.12 -8.29 -2.96
C ALA A 93 -13.32 -9.29 -1.81
N GLY A 94 -13.08 -8.88 -0.55
CA GLY A 94 -13.22 -9.73 0.63
C GLY A 94 -11.95 -10.48 1.01
N ALA A 95 -11.87 -10.88 2.27
CA ALA A 95 -10.70 -11.56 2.82
C ALA A 95 -10.44 -12.90 2.08
N GLY A 96 -9.19 -13.12 1.68
CA GLY A 96 -8.78 -14.33 0.97
C GLY A 96 -9.15 -14.37 -0.52
N ALA A 97 -9.77 -13.32 -1.07
CA ALA A 97 -10.12 -13.26 -2.48
C ALA A 97 -8.90 -13.43 -3.41
N ILE A 98 -9.18 -13.93 -4.64
CA ILE A 98 -8.17 -14.23 -5.64
C ILE A 98 -7.31 -13.02 -5.99
N ALA A 99 -6.01 -13.24 -6.21
CA ALA A 99 -5.06 -12.23 -6.64
C ALA A 99 -5.19 -11.91 -8.14
N GLY A 100 -4.58 -10.79 -8.56
CA GLY A 100 -4.40 -10.43 -9.95
C GLY A 100 -2.92 -10.38 -10.33
N ALA A 101 -2.64 -10.56 -11.61
CA ALA A 101 -1.31 -10.42 -12.19
C ALA A 101 -1.38 -9.75 -13.57
N PHE A 102 -0.33 -9.03 -13.88
CA PHE A 102 -0.06 -8.42 -15.19
C PHE A 102 1.27 -8.96 -15.72
N VAL A 103 1.32 -9.28 -16.99
CA VAL A 103 2.56 -9.56 -17.73
C VAL A 103 2.46 -8.80 -19.04
N HIS A 104 3.46 -7.96 -19.32
CA HIS A 104 3.48 -7.15 -20.52
C HIS A 104 3.51 -8.02 -21.79
N GLU A 105 2.79 -7.62 -22.83
CA GLU A 105 2.68 -8.40 -24.08
C GLU A 105 4.04 -8.62 -24.78
N LYS A 106 5.01 -7.70 -24.61
CA LYS A 106 6.38 -7.86 -25.11
C LYS A 106 7.04 -9.18 -24.67
N HIS A 107 6.58 -9.79 -23.58
CA HIS A 107 7.06 -11.07 -23.06
C HIS A 107 6.25 -12.27 -23.57
N GLY A 108 5.23 -12.07 -24.42
CA GLY A 108 4.31 -13.11 -24.86
C GLY A 108 4.98 -14.32 -25.51
N ASP A 109 6.01 -14.09 -26.33
CA ASP A 109 6.71 -15.15 -27.07
C ASP A 109 8.01 -15.61 -26.41
N SER A 110 8.75 -14.74 -25.73
CA SER A 110 10.03 -15.04 -25.11
C SER A 110 9.95 -16.05 -23.96
N VAL A 111 8.79 -16.13 -23.31
CA VAL A 111 8.53 -16.97 -22.13
C VAL A 111 8.05 -18.39 -22.51
N LYS A 112 7.87 -18.69 -23.79
CA LYS A 112 7.28 -19.97 -24.24
C LYS A 112 8.03 -21.20 -23.77
N ASN A 113 9.34 -21.16 -23.60
CA ASN A 113 10.15 -22.38 -23.48
C ASN A 113 10.85 -22.59 -22.12
N LYS A 114 10.79 -21.65 -21.17
CA LYS A 114 11.54 -21.75 -19.89
C LYS A 114 10.73 -21.42 -18.63
N ALA A 115 9.47 -21.03 -18.74
CA ALA A 115 8.67 -20.66 -17.60
C ALA A 115 8.07 -21.88 -16.88
N LEU A 116 8.05 -21.85 -15.56
CA LEU A 116 7.28 -22.79 -14.76
C LEU A 116 5.79 -22.43 -14.89
N ARG A 117 5.02 -23.33 -15.48
CA ARG A 117 3.61 -23.12 -15.82
C ARG A 117 2.75 -24.26 -15.28
N GLY A 118 1.50 -23.92 -14.93
CA GLY A 118 0.52 -24.92 -14.56
C GLY A 118 -0.36 -25.33 -15.73
N TRP A 119 -1.12 -26.38 -15.56
CA TRP A 119 -1.99 -26.94 -16.59
C TRP A 119 -3.10 -25.98 -17.03
N TYR A 120 -3.52 -25.06 -16.16
CA TYR A 120 -4.57 -24.11 -16.47
C TYR A 120 -4.09 -22.95 -17.37
N GLY A 121 -2.77 -22.73 -17.43
CA GLY A 121 -2.13 -21.84 -18.38
C GLY A 121 -2.06 -22.36 -19.82
N HIS A 122 -2.46 -23.61 -20.07
CA HIS A 122 -2.57 -24.20 -21.40
C HIS A 122 -3.77 -23.59 -22.15
N ASP A 123 -3.62 -23.42 -23.46
CA ASP A 123 -4.70 -22.96 -24.35
C ASP A 123 -5.97 -23.80 -24.18
N LYS A 124 -7.10 -23.12 -23.98
CA LYS A 124 -8.38 -23.75 -23.65
C LYS A 124 -8.87 -24.72 -24.74
N SER A 125 -8.62 -24.42 -26.02
CA SER A 125 -9.08 -25.23 -27.13
C SER A 125 -8.35 -26.56 -27.26
N SER A 126 -7.11 -26.65 -26.77
CA SER A 126 -6.25 -27.83 -26.88
C SER A 126 -5.90 -28.49 -25.55
N ARG A 127 -6.36 -27.96 -24.43
CA ARG A 127 -6.02 -28.41 -23.07
C ARG A 127 -6.31 -29.90 -22.83
N PHE A 128 -7.31 -30.45 -23.46
CA PHE A 128 -7.75 -31.83 -23.27
C PHE A 128 -7.36 -32.78 -24.42
N LEU A 129 -6.49 -32.37 -25.35
CA LEU A 129 -6.09 -33.19 -26.49
C LEU A 129 -5.17 -34.36 -26.15
N MET A 130 -4.65 -34.49 -24.93
CA MET A 130 -3.81 -35.59 -24.46
C MET A 130 -2.58 -35.91 -25.37
N ASP A 131 -2.08 -34.90 -26.08
CA ASP A 131 -0.98 -35.04 -27.05
C ASP A 131 0.41 -34.73 -26.45
N ASN A 132 0.50 -34.56 -25.14
CA ASN A 132 1.71 -34.23 -24.39
C ASN A 132 2.45 -32.95 -24.88
N ARG A 133 1.71 -32.06 -25.55
CA ARG A 133 2.22 -30.75 -26.03
C ARG A 133 1.61 -29.63 -25.25
N PHE A 134 2.42 -28.91 -24.50
CA PHE A 134 1.96 -27.72 -23.80
C PHE A 134 1.91 -26.50 -24.75
N ARG A 135 0.72 -25.90 -24.89
CA ARG A 135 0.50 -24.69 -25.69
C ARG A 135 0.06 -23.57 -24.74
N PRO A 136 1.00 -22.69 -24.32
CA PRO A 136 0.66 -21.66 -23.35
C PRO A 136 -0.31 -20.62 -23.93
N THR A 137 -1.28 -20.19 -23.13
CA THR A 137 -2.04 -18.97 -23.40
C THR A 137 -1.10 -17.77 -23.32
N PRO A 138 -1.20 -16.77 -24.22
CA PRO A 138 -0.40 -15.55 -24.14
C PRO A 138 -0.64 -14.74 -22.86
N GLY A 139 0.38 -13.99 -22.43
CA GLY A 139 0.32 -13.08 -21.29
C GLY A 139 0.23 -13.77 -19.93
N ALA A 140 -0.31 -13.06 -18.93
CA ALA A 140 -0.39 -13.52 -17.55
C ALA A 140 -1.18 -14.83 -17.38
N GLN A 141 -2.19 -15.05 -18.21
CA GLN A 141 -3.00 -16.28 -18.16
C GLN A 141 -2.16 -17.55 -18.39
N GLY A 142 -1.09 -17.47 -19.19
CA GLY A 142 -0.17 -18.59 -19.42
C GLY A 142 0.60 -19.05 -18.20
N PHE A 143 0.59 -18.28 -17.12
CA PHE A 143 1.24 -18.60 -15.83
C PHE A 143 0.27 -19.20 -14.82
N GLN A 144 -1.02 -19.31 -15.13
CA GLN A 144 -2.03 -19.81 -14.21
C GLN A 144 -1.81 -21.29 -13.90
N LEU A 145 -1.64 -21.61 -12.61
CA LEU A 145 -1.27 -22.96 -12.17
C LEU A 145 -2.45 -23.93 -12.28
N SER A 146 -3.61 -23.57 -11.76
CA SER A 146 -4.80 -24.41 -11.72
C SER A 146 -6.07 -23.58 -11.87
N ASN A 147 -7.23 -24.23 -11.80
CA ASN A 147 -8.50 -23.52 -11.80
C ASN A 147 -8.57 -22.54 -10.60
N PRO A 148 -9.09 -21.34 -10.83
CA PRO A 148 -9.36 -20.43 -9.72
C PRO A 148 -10.55 -20.91 -8.89
N SER A 149 -10.58 -20.51 -7.61
CA SER A 149 -11.76 -20.68 -6.76
C SER A 149 -12.94 -19.90 -7.33
N VAL A 150 -14.08 -20.58 -7.52
CA VAL A 150 -15.31 -19.97 -8.03
C VAL A 150 -15.85 -18.92 -7.04
N VAL A 151 -15.76 -19.20 -5.74
CA VAL A 151 -16.21 -18.27 -4.69
C VAL A 151 -15.40 -16.97 -4.75
N ASP A 152 -14.07 -17.08 -4.81
CA ASP A 152 -13.18 -15.92 -4.83
C ASP A 152 -13.34 -15.09 -6.11
N LEU A 153 -13.54 -15.76 -7.26
CA LEU A 153 -13.87 -15.09 -8.52
C LEU A 153 -15.22 -14.36 -8.44
N THR A 154 -16.21 -14.96 -7.78
CA THR A 154 -17.53 -14.33 -7.60
C THR A 154 -17.41 -13.10 -6.69
N CYS A 155 -16.64 -13.17 -5.62
CA CYS A 155 -16.36 -12.03 -4.75
C CYS A 155 -15.67 -10.89 -5.52
N LEU A 156 -14.66 -11.21 -6.32
CA LEU A 156 -13.99 -10.22 -7.17
C LEU A 156 -14.94 -9.63 -8.22
N SER A 157 -15.74 -10.45 -8.87
CA SER A 157 -16.74 -10.00 -9.85
C SER A 157 -17.77 -9.06 -9.24
N ALA A 158 -18.25 -9.36 -8.02
CA ALA A 158 -19.17 -8.51 -7.28
C ALA A 158 -18.50 -7.15 -6.93
N SER A 159 -17.27 -7.17 -6.45
CA SER A 159 -16.52 -5.94 -6.20
C SER A 159 -16.36 -5.10 -7.47
N LEU A 160 -15.91 -5.70 -8.57
CA LEU A 160 -15.73 -5.00 -9.84
C LEU A 160 -17.04 -4.42 -10.39
N SER A 161 -18.18 -5.07 -10.12
CA SER A 161 -19.49 -4.53 -10.51
C SER A 161 -19.83 -3.21 -9.80
N VAL A 162 -19.28 -2.98 -8.61
CA VAL A 162 -19.40 -1.71 -7.88
C VAL A 162 -18.40 -0.68 -8.43
N PHE A 163 -17.13 -1.08 -8.63
CA PHE A 163 -16.11 -0.20 -9.22
C PHE A 163 -16.50 0.31 -10.60
N ASN A 164 -17.12 -0.53 -11.43
CA ASN A 164 -17.58 -0.18 -12.77
C ASN A 164 -18.75 0.84 -12.81
N LYS A 165 -19.32 1.22 -11.65
CA LYS A 165 -20.27 2.32 -11.55
C LYS A 165 -19.62 3.70 -11.49
N THR A 166 -18.31 3.76 -11.36
CA THR A 166 -17.50 4.97 -11.31
C THR A 166 -16.20 4.75 -12.10
N SER A 167 -15.25 5.66 -12.00
CA SER A 167 -13.93 5.52 -12.60
C SER A 167 -12.82 5.60 -11.56
N MET A 168 -11.66 5.04 -11.85
CA MET A 168 -10.47 5.20 -10.98
C MET A 168 -10.05 6.67 -10.85
N LYS A 169 -10.30 7.49 -11.88
CA LYS A 169 -10.06 8.94 -11.85
C LYS A 169 -10.95 9.62 -10.81
N ASP A 170 -12.25 9.31 -10.77
CA ASP A 170 -13.18 9.89 -9.81
C ASP A 170 -12.88 9.42 -8.39
N LEU A 171 -12.60 8.13 -8.21
CA LEU A 171 -12.15 7.58 -6.93
C LEU A 171 -10.86 8.24 -6.44
N ARG A 172 -9.89 8.45 -7.34
CA ARG A 172 -8.65 9.14 -7.00
C ARG A 172 -8.89 10.60 -6.62
N SER A 173 -9.74 11.32 -7.32
CA SER A 173 -10.12 12.69 -7.00
C SER A 173 -10.74 12.78 -5.59
N LYS A 174 -11.67 11.90 -5.27
CA LYS A 174 -12.25 11.82 -3.91
C LYS A 174 -11.20 11.42 -2.86
N SER A 175 -10.32 10.47 -3.16
CA SER A 175 -9.25 10.03 -2.25
C SER A 175 -8.30 11.19 -1.90
N LEU A 176 -7.91 12.00 -2.87
CA LEU A 176 -7.07 13.18 -2.64
C LEU A 176 -7.72 14.15 -1.66
N LEU A 177 -9.02 14.42 -1.81
CA LEU A 177 -9.76 15.30 -0.91
C LEU A 177 -9.92 14.71 0.50
N LEU A 178 -10.30 13.43 0.61
CA LEU A 178 -10.44 12.75 1.90
C LEU A 178 -9.12 12.70 2.66
N THR A 179 -8.02 12.40 1.97
CA THR A 179 -6.69 12.29 2.59
C THR A 179 -6.16 13.66 2.98
N ALA A 180 -6.37 14.70 2.16
CA ALA A 180 -6.01 16.07 2.51
C ALA A 180 -6.79 16.57 3.73
N TYR A 181 -8.09 16.27 3.81
CA TYR A 181 -8.92 16.59 4.95
C TYR A 181 -8.46 15.88 6.22
N ALA A 182 -8.14 14.58 6.12
CA ALA A 182 -7.62 13.82 7.24
C ALA A 182 -6.28 14.38 7.74
N GLU A 183 -5.36 14.70 6.85
CA GLU A 183 -4.07 15.30 7.17
C GLU A 183 -4.22 16.67 7.84
N PHE A 184 -5.08 17.53 7.29
CA PHE A 184 -5.38 18.85 7.87
C PHE A 184 -5.86 18.73 9.33
N LEU A 185 -6.79 17.80 9.60
CA LEU A 185 -7.32 17.59 10.95
C LEU A 185 -6.27 16.98 11.89
N LEU A 186 -5.48 16.02 11.43
CA LEU A 186 -4.38 15.43 12.22
C LEU A 186 -3.35 16.49 12.61
N ASN A 187 -2.93 17.32 11.68
CA ASN A 187 -2.00 18.43 11.98
C ASN A 187 -2.58 19.39 13.03
N GLY A 188 -3.86 19.75 12.90
CA GLY A 188 -4.54 20.57 13.91
C GLY A 188 -4.63 19.89 15.30
N ILE A 189 -4.79 18.57 15.36
CA ILE A 189 -4.74 17.81 16.61
C ILE A 189 -3.32 17.83 17.18
N ALA A 190 -2.30 17.58 16.36
CA ALA A 190 -0.92 17.60 16.79
C ALA A 190 -0.54 18.95 17.44
N GLU A 191 -0.91 20.06 16.80
CA GLU A 191 -0.67 21.41 17.33
C GLU A 191 -1.39 21.66 18.65
N ARG A 192 -2.67 21.25 18.78
CA ARG A 192 -3.45 21.46 20.01
C ARG A 192 -3.04 20.55 21.18
N THR A 193 -2.35 19.46 20.88
CA THR A 193 -1.90 18.48 21.89
C THR A 193 -0.39 18.54 22.12
N PHE A 194 0.30 19.53 21.53
CA PHE A 194 1.73 19.74 21.75
C PHE A 194 1.99 20.19 23.20
N ASP A 195 2.89 19.48 23.89
CA ASP A 195 3.26 19.72 25.28
C ASP A 195 4.79 19.75 25.51
N GLY A 196 5.53 20.18 24.49
CA GLY A 196 6.99 20.09 24.42
C GLY A 196 7.48 18.96 23.52
N SER A 197 6.60 17.99 23.21
CA SER A 197 6.79 16.97 22.19
C SER A 197 5.48 16.67 21.48
N TYR A 198 5.55 16.23 20.21
CA TYR A 198 4.37 15.78 19.49
C TYR A 198 3.97 14.37 19.94
N PRO A 199 2.67 14.10 20.21
CA PRO A 199 2.21 12.76 20.58
C PRO A 199 2.25 11.78 19.40
N PHE A 200 2.32 12.29 18.19
CA PHE A 200 2.45 11.50 16.95
C PHE A 200 3.05 12.34 15.82
N GLU A 201 3.49 11.66 14.79
CA GLU A 201 3.89 12.24 13.50
C GLU A 201 3.23 11.51 12.33
N ILE A 202 3.05 12.17 11.18
CA ILE A 202 2.59 11.56 9.94
C ILE A 202 3.81 11.24 9.10
N ILE A 203 4.14 9.94 8.98
CA ILE A 203 5.31 9.47 8.23
C ILE A 203 5.01 9.23 6.74
N THR A 204 3.77 9.41 6.31
CA THR A 204 3.39 9.38 4.89
C THR A 204 3.79 10.69 4.20
N PRO A 205 4.29 10.66 2.95
CA PRO A 205 4.62 11.89 2.23
C PRO A 205 3.46 12.89 2.21
N SER A 206 3.76 14.17 2.46
CA SER A 206 2.77 15.25 2.41
C SER A 206 2.32 15.57 0.98
N GLU A 207 3.19 15.31 -0.02
CA GLU A 207 2.81 15.53 -1.42
C GLU A 207 1.73 14.53 -1.87
N PRO A 208 0.54 15.03 -2.29
CA PRO A 208 -0.59 14.18 -2.62
C PRO A 208 -0.32 13.15 -3.72
N LEU A 209 0.58 13.46 -4.66
CA LEU A 209 0.94 12.57 -5.77
C LEU A 209 1.93 11.46 -5.36
N ARG A 210 2.53 11.57 -4.17
CA ARG A 210 3.47 10.57 -3.63
C ARG A 210 2.83 9.65 -2.59
N ARG A 211 1.50 9.58 -2.56
CA ARG A 211 0.75 8.71 -1.64
C ARG A 211 -0.58 8.25 -2.24
N GLY A 212 -1.15 7.19 -1.68
CA GLY A 212 -2.53 6.76 -1.91
C GLY A 212 -3.49 7.34 -0.88
N ALA A 213 -4.50 6.55 -0.48
CA ALA A 213 -5.48 6.93 0.54
C ALA A 213 -4.96 6.77 1.98
N GLN A 214 -3.80 6.15 2.18
CA GLN A 214 -3.24 5.87 3.50
C GLN A 214 -2.46 7.06 4.04
N LEU A 215 -2.72 7.38 5.32
CA LEU A 215 -1.84 8.14 6.21
C LEU A 215 -1.34 7.22 7.33
N SER A 216 -0.05 7.13 7.48
CA SER A 216 0.60 6.37 8.55
C SER A 216 0.92 7.33 9.68
N VAL A 217 0.22 7.19 10.78
CA VAL A 217 0.34 8.01 11.98
C VAL A 217 1.20 7.24 12.97
N LEU A 218 2.42 7.71 13.20
CA LEU A 218 3.35 7.12 14.15
C LEU A 218 3.16 7.79 15.49
N LEU A 219 2.55 7.08 16.42
CA LEU A 219 2.34 7.49 17.81
C LEU A 219 3.61 7.25 18.63
N ARG A 220 3.78 7.98 19.71
CA ARG A 220 4.65 7.52 20.80
C ARG A 220 4.19 6.13 21.25
N GLU A 221 5.13 5.22 21.50
CA GLU A 221 4.84 3.79 21.70
C GLU A 221 3.84 3.53 22.82
N GLU A 222 3.91 4.29 23.90
CA GLU A 222 3.02 4.19 25.06
C GLU A 222 1.55 4.55 24.75
N LEU A 223 1.28 5.34 23.71
CA LEU A 223 -0.08 5.75 23.33
C LEU A 223 -0.80 4.72 22.46
N MET A 224 -0.07 3.82 21.83
CA MET A 224 -0.59 2.91 20.81
C MET A 224 -1.76 2.06 21.27
N GLU A 225 -1.62 1.47 22.46
CA GLU A 225 -2.61 0.52 22.99
C GLU A 225 -3.93 1.22 23.36
N GLU A 226 -3.84 2.36 24.02
CA GLU A 226 -5.02 3.10 24.49
C GLU A 226 -5.77 3.77 23.35
N VAL A 227 -5.05 4.42 22.42
CA VAL A 227 -5.65 5.00 21.23
C VAL A 227 -6.36 3.92 20.40
N SER A 228 -5.73 2.76 20.27
CA SER A 228 -6.33 1.63 19.56
C SER A 228 -7.61 1.13 20.20
N LYS A 229 -7.63 0.97 21.55
CA LYS A 229 -8.83 0.54 22.28
C LYS A 229 -9.95 1.56 22.18
N ALA A 230 -9.63 2.85 22.26
CA ALA A 230 -10.63 3.91 22.11
C ALA A 230 -11.29 3.91 20.73
N LEU A 231 -10.49 3.76 19.66
CA LEU A 231 -11.00 3.66 18.30
C LEU A 231 -11.90 2.42 18.11
N GLU A 232 -11.44 1.26 18.59
CA GLU A 232 -12.21 0.01 18.51
C GLU A 232 -13.53 0.09 19.30
N ALA A 233 -13.54 0.70 20.47
CA ALA A 233 -14.74 0.90 21.29
C ALA A 233 -15.80 1.76 20.56
N ASP A 234 -15.36 2.72 19.75
CA ASP A 234 -16.25 3.54 18.91
C ASP A 234 -16.58 2.89 17.55
N GLY A 235 -16.16 1.63 17.34
CA GLY A 235 -16.38 0.89 16.10
C GLY A 235 -15.54 1.40 14.91
N ILE A 236 -14.41 2.04 15.18
CA ILE A 236 -13.47 2.54 14.18
C ILE A 236 -12.31 1.55 14.05
N ILE A 237 -12.24 0.87 12.92
CA ILE A 237 -11.24 -0.16 12.67
C ILE A 237 -10.09 0.42 11.85
N CYS A 238 -8.90 0.48 12.44
CA CYS A 238 -7.66 0.86 11.80
C CYS A 238 -6.64 -0.27 11.92
N ASP A 239 -5.72 -0.32 10.96
CA ASP A 239 -4.64 -1.30 11.01
C ASP A 239 -3.48 -0.79 11.88
N LYS A 240 -2.88 -1.69 12.64
CA LYS A 240 -1.80 -1.41 13.58
C LYS A 240 -0.49 -2.02 13.11
N ARG A 241 0.60 -1.27 13.21
CA ARG A 241 1.96 -1.76 12.93
C ARG A 241 2.90 -1.34 14.06
N LYS A 242 3.57 -2.32 14.66
CA LYS A 242 4.59 -2.03 15.66
C LYS A 242 5.77 -1.23 15.07
N PRO A 243 6.44 -0.38 15.88
CA PRO A 243 6.20 -0.16 17.32
C PRO A 243 4.97 0.71 17.65
N GLY A 244 4.62 1.73 16.89
CA GLY A 244 3.58 2.70 17.27
C GLY A 244 2.73 3.21 16.09
N CYS A 245 2.72 2.55 14.93
CA CYS A 245 2.06 3.08 13.75
C CYS A 245 0.60 2.62 13.63
N ILE A 246 -0.32 3.59 13.52
CA ILE A 246 -1.71 3.37 13.08
C ILE A 246 -1.83 3.83 11.63
N ARG A 247 -2.37 2.96 10.76
CA ARG A 247 -2.62 3.30 9.36
C ARG A 247 -4.07 3.70 9.18
N VAL A 248 -4.26 4.98 8.87
CA VAL A 248 -5.56 5.60 8.59
C VAL A 248 -5.74 5.66 7.07
N ALA A 249 -6.70 4.92 6.55
CA ALA A 249 -6.86 4.78 5.10
C ALA A 249 -8.34 4.93 4.69
N PRO A 250 -8.86 6.17 4.58
CA PRO A 250 -10.23 6.39 4.15
C PRO A 250 -10.39 5.97 2.69
N ALA A 251 -10.98 4.78 2.47
CA ALA A 251 -11.19 4.24 1.14
C ALA A 251 -12.26 5.06 0.39
N PRO A 252 -11.94 5.60 -0.80
CA PRO A 252 -12.83 6.53 -1.50
C PRO A 252 -14.14 5.89 -1.95
N LEU A 253 -14.17 4.56 -2.12
CA LEU A 253 -15.37 3.86 -2.58
C LEU A 253 -16.52 3.96 -1.57
N TYR A 254 -16.25 3.92 -0.26
CA TYR A 254 -17.29 3.86 0.77
C TYR A 254 -17.14 4.87 1.92
N ASN A 255 -15.92 5.35 2.23
CA ASN A 255 -15.76 6.33 3.28
C ASN A 255 -16.19 7.74 2.85
N THR A 256 -16.66 8.49 3.83
CA THR A 256 -17.14 9.86 3.72
C THR A 256 -16.29 10.83 4.56
N PHE A 257 -16.47 12.13 4.37
CA PHE A 257 -15.86 13.15 5.23
C PHE A 257 -16.36 13.06 6.68
N SER A 258 -17.60 12.61 6.88
CA SER A 258 -18.15 12.37 8.23
C SER A 258 -17.45 11.22 8.94
N ASP A 259 -17.07 10.17 8.22
CA ASP A 259 -16.29 9.05 8.80
C ASP A 259 -14.89 9.52 9.24
N VAL A 260 -14.24 10.34 8.42
CA VAL A 260 -12.95 10.96 8.77
C VAL A 260 -13.11 11.85 10.00
N TRP A 261 -14.13 12.68 10.03
CA TRP A 261 -14.42 13.55 11.18
C TRP A 261 -14.65 12.75 12.47
N ARG A 262 -15.46 11.69 12.40
CA ARG A 262 -15.71 10.80 13.55
C ARG A 262 -14.42 10.16 14.06
N PHE A 263 -13.56 9.66 13.17
CA PHE A 263 -12.24 9.17 13.54
C PHE A 263 -11.46 10.24 14.32
N MET A 264 -11.39 11.47 13.81
CA MET A 264 -10.61 12.55 14.43
C MET A 264 -11.13 12.91 15.82
N GLN A 265 -12.45 12.90 16.03
CA GLN A 265 -13.04 13.15 17.34
C GLN A 265 -12.62 12.13 18.40
N THR A 266 -12.64 10.85 18.04
CA THR A 266 -12.24 9.77 18.93
C THR A 266 -10.72 9.75 19.16
N PHE A 267 -9.96 9.95 18.08
CA PHE A 267 -8.49 9.99 18.13
C PHE A 267 -8.00 11.13 19.01
N GLU A 268 -8.52 12.35 18.86
CA GLU A 268 -8.16 13.50 19.66
C GLU A 268 -8.47 13.29 21.15
N LYS A 269 -9.63 12.72 21.47
CA LYS A 269 -10.00 12.38 22.87
C LYS A 269 -9.05 11.35 23.48
N ALA A 270 -8.59 10.38 22.70
CA ALA A 270 -7.72 9.34 23.19
C ALA A 270 -6.27 9.83 23.40
N VAL A 271 -5.79 10.76 22.59
CA VAL A 271 -4.42 11.30 22.69
C VAL A 271 -4.30 12.32 23.83
N ARG A 272 -5.29 13.21 24.03
CA ARG A 272 -5.22 14.31 25.02
C ARG A 272 -5.05 13.88 26.48
N PRO A 273 -5.81 12.93 27.06
CA PRO A 273 -5.67 12.54 28.45
C PRO A 273 -4.29 11.95 28.78
N GLN A 274 -3.70 11.26 27.84
CA GLN A 274 -2.40 10.61 28.03
C GLN A 274 -1.27 11.65 28.10
N VAL A 275 -1.33 12.68 27.27
CA VAL A 275 -0.41 13.82 27.30
C VAL A 275 -0.46 14.50 28.66
N ASN A 276 -1.66 14.80 29.17
CA ASN A 276 -1.83 15.46 30.47
C ASN A 276 -1.35 14.60 31.67
N ALA A 277 -1.56 13.27 31.62
CA ALA A 277 -1.13 12.37 32.69
C ALA A 277 0.40 12.27 32.80
N GLN A 278 1.10 12.29 31.65
CA GLN A 278 2.57 12.28 31.63
C GLN A 278 3.19 13.58 32.13
N GLN A 279 2.60 14.73 31.80
CA GLN A 279 3.06 16.01 32.34
C GLN A 279 2.96 16.05 33.86
N GLN A 280 1.89 15.51 34.42
CA GLN A 280 1.73 15.45 35.89
C GLN A 280 2.76 14.52 36.54
N GLN A 281 3.12 13.40 35.91
CA GLN A 281 4.17 12.51 36.41
C GLN A 281 5.56 13.12 36.30
N GLN A 282 5.89 13.82 35.21
CA GLN A 282 7.18 14.48 35.05
C GLN A 282 7.35 15.66 36.00
N SER A 283 6.31 16.46 36.22
CA SER A 283 6.35 17.54 37.23
C SER A 283 6.49 17.02 38.64
N GLN A 284 5.85 15.90 39.00
CA GLN A 284 6.02 15.26 40.29
C GLN A 284 7.42 14.67 40.50
N SER A 285 8.01 14.08 39.46
CA SER A 285 9.38 13.55 39.51
C SER A 285 10.42 14.66 39.69
N SER A 286 10.26 15.76 38.96
CA SER A 286 11.16 16.92 39.06
C SER A 286 11.03 17.65 40.39
N GLU A 287 9.83 17.68 41.00
CA GLU A 287 9.65 18.21 42.37
C GLU A 287 10.26 17.30 43.45
N VAL A 288 10.25 15.99 43.26
CA VAL A 288 10.90 15.03 44.16
C VAL A 288 12.42 15.11 44.06
N GLU A 289 12.98 15.22 42.84
CA GLU A 289 14.41 15.42 42.61
C GLU A 289 14.92 16.78 43.14
N ALA A 290 14.09 17.81 43.09
CA ALA A 290 14.46 19.14 43.64
C ALA A 290 14.40 19.22 45.18
N ARG A 291 13.82 18.21 45.84
CA ARG A 291 13.71 18.11 47.27
C ARG A 291 14.73 17.15 47.93
N LEU A 292 15.48 16.42 47.11
CA LEU A 292 16.61 15.58 47.53
C LEU A 292 17.93 16.31 47.27
#